data_19b818b03ca153e07393fc0bdf9634ab
#
_entry.id   19b818b03ca153e07393fc0bdf9634ab
#
_cell.length_a   1.000
_cell.length_b   1.000
_cell.length_c   1.000
_cell.angle_alpha   90.00
_cell.angle_beta   90.00
_cell.angle_gamma   90.00
#
_symmetry.space_group_name_H-M   'P 1'
#
loop_
_entity.id
_entity.type
_entity.pdbx_description
1 polymer ?
#
loop_
_entity_poly.entity_id
_entity_poly.type
_entity_poly.pdbx_seq_one_letter_code
_entity_poly.pdbx_strand_id
1 'polypeptide(L)'
;MMKIIRHQLWNQRRQNGWIFVELVVVSFFLWTVIDPIYVLTSNLAIDPGYNEERAYALYMEYYDELHGKYDKTQDSTAIKQENLYRITRLLKNCPEVESFALVTSASFPNSSSWNGAEYFNDTLKVHSQYYQFVQTEGGDVFRTYGMKDAKSGQIMSLPEDCAAREGVFITERMAE
;
A
#
# COMPACT_ATOMS: atom_id res chain seq x y z
N MET A 1 30.80 49.99 -19.72
CA MET A 1 30.07 48.88 -20.32
C MET A 1 28.73 48.57 -19.64
N MET A 2 28.68 48.39 -18.33
CA MET A 2 27.46 48.09 -17.56
C MET A 2 26.32 49.13 -17.66
N LYS A 3 26.66 50.44 -17.72
CA LYS A 3 25.66 51.52 -17.86
C LYS A 3 24.90 51.45 -19.18
N ILE A 4 25.55 51.07 -20.27
CA ILE A 4 24.93 50.98 -21.62
C ILE A 4 23.95 49.79 -21.65
N ILE A 5 24.34 48.63 -21.09
CA ILE A 5 23.50 47.45 -21.03
C ILE A 5 22.24 47.70 -20.16
N ARG A 6 22.42 48.43 -19.05
CA ARG A 6 21.30 48.78 -18.19
C ARG A 6 20.31 49.76 -18.84
N HIS A 7 20.82 50.67 -19.67
CA HIS A 7 19.97 51.59 -20.40
C HIS A 7 19.21 50.93 -21.56
N GLN A 8 19.85 49.98 -22.25
CA GLN A 8 19.21 49.16 -23.26
C GLN A 8 18.12 48.24 -22.66
N LEU A 9 18.41 47.60 -21.56
CA LEU A 9 17.43 46.79 -20.81
C LEU A 9 16.21 47.63 -20.38
N TRP A 10 16.42 48.84 -19.92
CA TRP A 10 15.35 49.74 -19.50
C TRP A 10 14.49 50.23 -20.68
N ASN A 11 15.10 50.54 -21.79
CA ASN A 11 14.37 50.94 -22.99
C ASN A 11 13.55 49.81 -23.62
N GLN A 12 14.00 48.56 -23.49
CA GLN A 12 13.32 47.38 -24.00
C GLN A 12 12.47 46.67 -22.95
N ARG A 13 12.22 47.34 -21.80
CA ARG A 13 11.54 46.72 -20.62
C ARG A 13 10.19 46.09 -20.97
N ARG A 14 9.44 46.66 -21.93
CA ARG A 14 8.15 46.11 -22.33
C ARG A 14 8.27 44.82 -23.09
N GLN A 15 9.27 44.69 -23.94
CA GLN A 15 9.56 43.51 -24.74
C GLN A 15 10.23 42.44 -23.85
N ASN A 16 11.19 42.84 -23.03
CA ASN A 16 11.85 41.95 -22.07
C ASN A 16 10.88 41.42 -20.98
N GLY A 17 9.94 42.29 -20.57
CA GLY A 17 8.89 41.89 -19.62
C GLY A 17 7.97 40.81 -20.19
N TRP A 18 7.62 40.88 -21.47
CA TRP A 18 6.82 39.86 -22.12
C TRP A 18 7.55 38.53 -22.20
N ILE A 19 8.81 38.55 -22.62
CA ILE A 19 9.67 37.35 -22.66
C ILE A 19 9.79 36.72 -21.26
N PHE A 20 9.93 37.56 -20.21
CA PHE A 20 9.98 37.04 -18.84
C PHE A 20 8.68 36.32 -18.43
N VAL A 21 7.53 36.93 -18.75
CA VAL A 21 6.22 36.32 -18.48
C VAL A 21 6.08 34.99 -19.22
N GLU A 22 6.48 34.96 -20.50
CA GLU A 22 6.46 33.74 -21.32
C GLU A 22 7.34 32.64 -20.72
N LEU A 23 8.56 32.97 -20.27
CA LEU A 23 9.44 32.02 -19.58
C LEU A 23 8.85 31.49 -18.28
N VAL A 24 8.20 32.35 -17.50
CA VAL A 24 7.54 31.92 -16.26
C VAL A 24 6.40 30.96 -16.56
N VAL A 25 5.58 31.26 -17.56
CA VAL A 25 4.46 30.39 -17.98
C VAL A 25 4.98 29.04 -18.48
N VAL A 26 5.99 29.05 -19.35
CA VAL A 26 6.61 27.81 -19.86
C VAL A 26 7.23 26.99 -18.73
N SER A 27 7.94 27.64 -17.80
CA SER A 27 8.54 26.97 -16.64
C SER A 27 7.48 26.35 -15.75
N PHE A 28 6.35 27.02 -15.53
CA PHE A 28 5.24 26.48 -14.77
C PHE A 28 4.65 25.23 -15.43
N PHE A 29 4.41 25.27 -16.73
CA PHE A 29 3.92 24.09 -17.47
C PHE A 29 4.93 22.94 -17.46
N LEU A 30 6.22 23.21 -17.64
CA LEU A 30 7.25 22.21 -17.55
C LEU A 30 7.28 21.56 -16.17
N TRP A 31 7.16 22.35 -15.11
CA TRP A 31 7.13 21.83 -13.74
C TRP A 31 5.94 20.91 -13.51
N THR A 32 4.74 21.31 -13.95
CA THR A 32 3.52 20.47 -13.78
C THR A 32 3.58 19.13 -14.51
N VAL A 33 4.46 19.00 -15.51
CA VAL A 33 4.68 17.73 -16.23
C VAL A 33 5.83 16.95 -15.61
N ILE A 34 6.94 17.60 -15.29
CA ILE A 34 8.15 16.94 -14.80
C ILE A 34 7.95 16.38 -13.39
N ASP A 35 7.30 17.15 -12.50
CA ASP A 35 7.12 16.74 -11.12
C ASP A 35 6.33 15.44 -10.96
N PRO A 36 5.15 15.24 -11.58
CA PRO A 36 4.44 13.97 -11.52
C PRO A 36 5.23 12.79 -12.13
N ILE A 37 5.97 13.04 -13.22
CA ILE A 37 6.81 11.99 -13.82
C ILE A 37 7.93 11.60 -12.86
N TYR A 38 8.58 12.55 -12.24
CA TYR A 38 9.62 12.31 -11.24
C TYR A 38 9.09 11.52 -10.05
N VAL A 39 7.96 11.96 -9.48
CA VAL A 39 7.31 11.26 -8.35
C VAL A 39 6.92 9.84 -8.74
N LEU A 40 6.30 9.65 -9.91
CA LEU A 40 5.90 8.34 -10.39
C LEU A 40 7.11 7.41 -10.59
N THR A 41 8.14 7.87 -11.28
CA THR A 41 9.35 7.07 -11.51
C THR A 41 10.11 6.77 -10.23
N SER A 42 10.15 7.72 -9.30
CA SER A 42 10.76 7.53 -7.98
C SER A 42 10.00 6.49 -7.16
N ASN A 43 8.66 6.55 -7.16
CA ASN A 43 7.84 5.58 -6.45
C ASN A 43 7.94 4.16 -7.06
N LEU A 44 8.02 4.05 -8.38
CA LEU A 44 8.20 2.76 -9.06
C LEU A 44 9.59 2.15 -8.83
N ALA A 45 10.58 2.97 -8.48
CA ALA A 45 11.93 2.50 -8.16
C ALA A 45 12.08 2.01 -6.72
N ILE A 46 11.11 2.27 -5.85
CA ILE A 46 11.11 1.80 -4.46
C ILE A 46 10.69 0.33 -4.45
N ASP A 47 11.53 -0.52 -3.87
CA ASP A 47 11.15 -1.92 -3.59
C ASP A 47 9.95 -1.93 -2.62
N PRO A 48 8.81 -2.49 -3.00
CA PRO A 48 7.63 -2.54 -2.13
C PRO A 48 7.84 -3.39 -0.87
N GLY A 49 8.96 -4.12 -0.78
CA GLY A 49 9.28 -4.95 0.38
C GLY A 49 8.48 -6.23 0.49
N TYR A 50 7.73 -6.58 -0.55
CA TYR A 50 6.98 -7.83 -0.65
C TYR A 50 7.01 -8.37 -2.08
N ASN A 51 6.77 -9.67 -2.22
CA ASN A 51 6.81 -10.36 -3.52
C ASN A 51 5.42 -10.37 -4.16
N GLU A 52 5.26 -9.68 -5.29
CA GLU A 52 4.02 -9.63 -6.06
C GLU A 52 3.96 -10.71 -7.16
N GLU A 53 5.10 -11.22 -7.62
CA GLU A 53 5.17 -11.98 -8.88
C GLU A 53 4.38 -13.29 -8.86
N ARG A 54 4.14 -13.85 -7.67
CA ARG A 54 3.49 -15.15 -7.50
C ARG A 54 2.34 -15.12 -6.49
N ALA A 55 1.88 -13.93 -6.13
CA ALA A 55 0.77 -13.74 -5.20
C ALA A 55 -0.55 -13.59 -5.97
N TYR A 56 -1.55 -14.36 -5.58
CA TYR A 56 -2.89 -14.33 -6.16
C TYR A 56 -3.91 -13.99 -5.09
N ALA A 57 -4.79 -13.05 -5.38
CA ALA A 57 -5.90 -12.72 -4.50
C ALA A 57 -7.13 -13.56 -4.87
N LEU A 58 -7.65 -14.31 -3.91
CA LEU A 58 -8.90 -15.02 -4.02
C LEU A 58 -9.98 -14.23 -3.29
N TYR A 59 -11.00 -13.81 -4.00
CA TYR A 59 -12.15 -13.12 -3.42
C TYR A 59 -13.28 -14.12 -3.21
N MET A 60 -13.87 -14.05 -2.03
CA MET A 60 -15.02 -14.85 -1.66
C MET A 60 -16.23 -13.93 -1.59
N GLU A 61 -17.16 -14.13 -2.48
CA GLU A 61 -18.41 -13.40 -2.52
C GLU A 61 -19.57 -14.34 -2.26
N TYR A 62 -20.57 -13.85 -1.55
CA TYR A 62 -21.84 -14.54 -1.36
C TYR A 62 -22.88 -13.87 -2.23
N TYR A 63 -23.75 -14.68 -2.81
CA TYR A 63 -24.88 -14.15 -3.57
C TYR A 63 -25.81 -13.37 -2.65
N ASP A 64 -26.23 -12.21 -3.08
CA ASP A 64 -27.23 -11.40 -2.42
C ASP A 64 -28.67 -11.96 -2.65
N GLU A 65 -29.64 -11.44 -1.92
CA GLU A 65 -31.03 -11.89 -2.00
C GLU A 65 -31.66 -11.73 -3.39
N LEU A 66 -31.12 -10.86 -4.24
CA LEU A 66 -31.62 -10.60 -5.60
C LEU A 66 -31.02 -11.58 -6.62
N HIS A 67 -29.99 -12.31 -6.26
CA HIS A 67 -29.32 -13.22 -7.18
C HIS A 67 -30.06 -14.56 -7.29
N GLY A 68 -30.26 -15.05 -8.51
CA GLY A 68 -31.02 -16.30 -8.77
C GLY A 68 -30.44 -17.58 -8.14
N LYS A 69 -29.18 -17.53 -7.62
CA LYS A 69 -28.55 -18.64 -6.91
C LYS A 69 -28.45 -18.37 -5.39
N TYR A 70 -29.13 -17.32 -4.91
CA TYR A 70 -29.18 -17.06 -3.48
C TYR A 70 -29.86 -18.19 -2.72
N ASP A 71 -29.21 -18.63 -1.67
CA ASP A 71 -29.75 -19.63 -0.76
C ASP A 71 -29.71 -19.09 0.67
N LYS A 72 -30.91 -18.77 1.16
CA LYS A 72 -31.08 -18.21 2.51
C LYS A 72 -30.52 -19.12 3.60
N THR A 73 -30.47 -20.43 3.36
CA THR A 73 -29.90 -21.36 4.34
C THR A 73 -28.38 -21.20 4.50
N GLN A 74 -27.71 -20.65 3.49
CA GLN A 74 -26.26 -20.39 3.48
C GLN A 74 -25.87 -19.01 4.02
N ASP A 75 -26.85 -18.18 4.37
CA ASP A 75 -26.57 -16.78 4.73
C ASP A 75 -26.26 -16.58 6.23
N SER A 76 -26.27 -17.64 7.02
CA SER A 76 -25.88 -17.51 8.43
C SER A 76 -24.37 -17.28 8.60
N THR A 77 -24.01 -16.44 9.57
CA THR A 77 -22.60 -16.16 9.90
C THR A 77 -21.82 -17.45 10.21
N ALA A 78 -22.44 -18.41 10.87
CA ALA A 78 -21.82 -19.69 11.19
C ALA A 78 -21.44 -20.49 9.94
N ILE A 79 -22.33 -20.54 8.94
CA ILE A 79 -22.07 -21.22 7.67
C ILE A 79 -20.99 -20.50 6.86
N LYS A 80 -21.03 -19.17 6.83
CA LYS A 80 -19.98 -18.37 6.18
C LYS A 80 -18.62 -18.64 6.79
N GLN A 81 -18.56 -18.72 8.10
CA GLN A 81 -17.33 -19.07 8.83
C GLN A 81 -16.86 -20.50 8.54
N GLU A 82 -17.77 -21.47 8.52
CA GLU A 82 -17.44 -22.86 8.18
C GLU A 82 -16.92 -22.98 6.74
N ASN A 83 -17.54 -22.31 5.79
CA ASN A 83 -17.08 -22.26 4.40
C ASN A 83 -15.66 -21.68 4.29
N LEU A 84 -15.37 -20.62 5.07
CA LEU A 84 -14.03 -20.04 5.13
C LEU A 84 -13.01 -21.07 5.65
N TYR A 85 -13.30 -21.76 6.75
CA TYR A 85 -12.42 -22.81 7.28
C TYR A 85 -12.23 -23.97 6.30
N ARG A 86 -13.28 -24.32 5.54
CA ARG A 86 -13.16 -25.35 4.50
C ARG A 86 -12.21 -24.92 3.39
N ILE A 87 -12.28 -23.67 2.94
CA ILE A 87 -11.38 -23.14 1.91
C ILE A 87 -9.94 -23.08 2.43
N THR A 88 -9.70 -22.59 3.63
CA THR A 88 -8.34 -22.55 4.20
C THR A 88 -7.74 -23.95 4.35
N ARG A 89 -8.55 -24.95 4.71
CA ARG A 89 -8.11 -26.35 4.75
C ARG A 89 -7.78 -26.92 3.37
N LEU A 90 -8.56 -26.55 2.34
CA LEU A 90 -8.26 -26.95 0.96
C LEU A 90 -6.94 -26.32 0.48
N LEU A 91 -6.73 -25.03 0.74
CA LEU A 91 -5.48 -24.34 0.40
C LEU A 91 -4.27 -24.96 1.11
N LYS A 92 -4.40 -25.29 2.40
CA LYS A 92 -3.34 -25.93 3.18
C LYS A 92 -2.91 -27.30 2.58
N ASN A 93 -3.85 -28.03 1.98
CA ASN A 93 -3.61 -29.36 1.42
C ASN A 93 -3.32 -29.35 -0.09
N CYS A 94 -3.32 -28.17 -0.72
CA CYS A 94 -3.04 -28.03 -2.14
C CYS A 94 -1.52 -27.96 -2.38
N PRO A 95 -0.92 -28.94 -3.09
CA PRO A 95 0.54 -28.98 -3.25
C PRO A 95 1.09 -27.84 -4.10
N GLU A 96 0.25 -27.19 -4.91
CA GLU A 96 0.63 -26.03 -5.73
C GLU A 96 0.64 -24.72 -4.93
N VAL A 97 0.06 -24.71 -3.72
CA VAL A 97 0.00 -23.54 -2.85
C VAL A 97 1.14 -23.61 -1.84
N GLU A 98 2.13 -22.77 -2.00
CA GLU A 98 3.29 -22.71 -1.12
C GLU A 98 2.94 -22.09 0.23
N SER A 99 2.11 -21.06 0.22
CA SER A 99 1.69 -20.31 1.40
C SER A 99 0.38 -19.56 1.11
N PHE A 100 -0.42 -19.28 2.11
CA PHE A 100 -1.61 -18.47 1.98
C PHE A 100 -1.79 -17.58 3.21
N ALA A 101 -2.56 -16.51 3.06
CA ALA A 101 -2.94 -15.64 4.16
C ALA A 101 -4.41 -15.21 4.00
N LEU A 102 -5.11 -15.10 5.12
CA LEU A 102 -6.44 -14.51 5.15
C LEU A 102 -6.32 -13.04 5.53
N VAL A 103 -6.75 -12.18 4.63
CA VAL A 103 -6.69 -10.73 4.82
C VAL A 103 -8.05 -10.12 4.58
N THR A 104 -8.34 -9.01 5.23
CA THR A 104 -9.53 -8.21 4.90
C THR A 104 -9.28 -7.41 3.63
N SER A 105 -10.33 -7.06 2.91
CA SER A 105 -10.23 -6.34 1.62
C SER A 105 -9.45 -5.02 1.70
N ALA A 106 -9.39 -4.40 2.88
CA ALA A 106 -8.64 -3.17 3.11
C ALA A 106 -7.22 -3.38 3.65
N SER A 107 -6.79 -4.63 3.80
CA SER A 107 -5.59 -4.95 4.60
C SER A 107 -4.56 -5.78 3.84
N PHE A 108 -4.51 -5.67 2.53
CA PHE A 108 -3.44 -6.30 1.76
C PHE A 108 -2.59 -5.23 1.05
N PRO A 109 -1.32 -5.52 0.80
CA PRO A 109 -0.44 -4.64 0.05
C PRO A 109 -1.03 -4.24 -1.30
N ASN A 110 -0.83 -2.99 -1.70
CA ASN A 110 -1.38 -2.43 -2.94
C ASN A 110 -2.93 -2.35 -3.01
N SER A 111 -3.62 -2.47 -1.88
CA SER A 111 -5.06 -2.23 -1.80
C SER A 111 -5.37 -0.75 -2.01
N SER A 112 -6.48 -0.45 -2.68
CA SER A 112 -7.01 0.92 -2.79
C SER A 112 -7.60 1.46 -1.49
N SER A 113 -7.85 0.57 -0.53
CA SER A 113 -8.35 0.92 0.80
C SER A 113 -7.19 0.87 1.80
N TRP A 114 -7.17 1.82 2.70
CA TRP A 114 -6.17 1.91 3.77
C TRP A 114 -6.85 2.19 5.10
N ASN A 115 -6.31 1.61 6.15
CA ASN A 115 -6.67 1.93 7.52
C ASN A 115 -5.59 2.84 8.09
N GLY A 116 -6.00 4.01 8.59
CA GLY A 116 -5.12 4.94 9.26
C GLY A 116 -5.41 4.95 10.75
N ALA A 117 -4.37 5.07 11.56
CA ALA A 117 -4.49 5.34 12.98
C ALA A 117 -3.60 6.50 13.37
N GLU A 118 -4.09 7.30 14.29
CA GLU A 118 -3.32 8.32 14.96
C GLU A 118 -2.86 7.75 16.30
N TYR A 119 -1.57 7.69 16.52
CA TYR A 119 -0.99 7.35 17.80
C TYR A 119 -0.54 8.61 18.50
N PHE A 120 -0.95 8.74 19.76
CA PHE A 120 -0.54 9.85 20.60
C PHE A 120 0.41 9.31 21.66
N ASN A 121 1.57 9.93 21.68
CA ASN A 121 2.43 9.92 22.85
C ASN A 121 2.37 11.34 23.44
N ASP A 122 2.71 11.54 24.73
CA ASP A 122 2.64 12.83 25.43
C ASP A 122 3.30 14.00 24.66
N THR A 123 4.19 13.69 23.74
CA THR A 123 4.98 14.66 22.95
C THR A 123 4.88 14.51 21.44
N LEU A 124 4.36 13.40 20.94
CA LEU A 124 4.39 13.08 19.50
C LEU A 124 3.04 12.60 19.00
N LYS A 125 2.60 13.16 17.88
CA LYS A 125 1.44 12.69 17.12
C LYS A 125 1.95 12.01 15.85
N VAL A 126 1.76 10.70 15.75
CA VAL A 126 2.18 9.91 14.59
C VAL A 126 0.95 9.43 13.83
N HIS A 127 0.90 9.76 12.54
CA HIS A 127 -0.03 9.16 11.59
C HIS A 127 0.62 7.92 10.98
N SER A 128 0.00 6.78 11.11
CA SER A 128 0.48 5.56 10.49
C SER A 128 -0.65 4.83 9.78
N GLN A 129 -0.30 4.19 8.67
CA GLN A 129 -1.14 3.19 8.03
C GLN A 129 -0.84 1.84 8.68
N TYR A 130 -1.89 1.05 8.90
CA TYR A 130 -1.73 -0.30 9.42
C TYR A 130 -2.52 -1.30 8.58
N TYR A 131 -2.02 -2.52 8.56
CA TYR A 131 -2.69 -3.66 7.96
C TYR A 131 -3.12 -4.62 9.06
N GLN A 132 -4.34 -5.10 8.95
CA GLN A 132 -4.89 -6.07 9.89
C GLN A 132 -4.97 -7.44 9.23
N PHE A 133 -4.32 -8.41 9.81
CA PHE A 133 -4.31 -9.77 9.33
C PHE A 133 -5.13 -10.68 10.25
N VAL A 134 -5.77 -11.66 9.65
CA VAL A 134 -6.46 -12.70 10.40
C VAL A 134 -5.58 -13.95 10.44
N GLN A 135 -5.12 -14.30 11.63
CA GLN A 135 -4.36 -15.53 11.81
C GLN A 135 -5.27 -16.73 11.61
N THR A 136 -4.88 -17.63 10.73
CA THR A 136 -5.56 -18.90 10.47
C THR A 136 -4.60 -20.07 10.62
N GLU A 137 -5.11 -21.24 10.94
CA GLU A 137 -4.29 -22.45 11.02
C GLU A 137 -3.61 -22.76 9.69
N GLY A 138 -2.29 -22.73 9.66
CA GLY A 138 -1.46 -22.96 8.49
C GLY A 138 -1.30 -21.77 7.55
N GLY A 139 -1.91 -20.62 7.85
CA GLY A 139 -1.69 -19.38 7.12
C GLY A 139 -0.52 -18.60 7.70
N ASP A 140 0.27 -17.97 6.82
CA ASP A 140 1.38 -17.09 7.19
C ASP A 140 1.45 -15.91 6.22
N VAL A 141 1.05 -14.75 6.69
CA VAL A 141 1.01 -13.53 5.90
C VAL A 141 2.41 -13.06 5.47
N PHE A 142 3.39 -13.16 6.35
CA PHE A 142 4.75 -12.71 6.05
C PHE A 142 5.41 -13.60 4.99
N ARG A 143 5.21 -14.90 5.10
CA ARG A 143 5.69 -15.86 4.11
C ARG A 143 4.97 -15.71 2.78
N THR A 144 3.65 -15.48 2.81
CA THR A 144 2.82 -15.32 1.61
C THR A 144 3.25 -14.11 0.79
N TYR A 145 3.56 -13.01 1.46
CA TYR A 145 4.05 -11.79 0.79
C TYR A 145 5.58 -11.70 0.70
N GLY A 146 6.31 -12.67 1.24
CA GLY A 146 7.78 -12.65 1.24
C GLY A 146 8.36 -11.48 2.02
N MET A 147 7.66 -11.00 3.06
CA MET A 147 8.11 -9.88 3.87
C MET A 147 9.35 -10.24 4.66
N LYS A 148 10.35 -9.35 4.64
CA LYS A 148 11.66 -9.59 5.24
C LYS A 148 11.81 -8.80 6.54
N ASP A 149 12.48 -9.41 7.49
CA ASP A 149 12.96 -8.72 8.68
C ASP A 149 14.05 -7.73 8.31
N ALA A 150 13.94 -6.48 8.77
CA ALA A 150 14.85 -5.40 8.43
C ALA A 150 16.31 -5.64 8.92
N LYS A 151 16.48 -6.41 9.99
CA LYS A 151 17.80 -6.68 10.58
C LYS A 151 18.47 -7.90 9.99
N SER A 152 17.73 -9.01 9.82
CA SER A 152 18.29 -10.27 9.35
C SER A 152 18.22 -10.42 7.82
N GLY A 153 17.32 -9.68 7.15
CA GLY A 153 17.04 -9.81 5.72
C GLY A 153 16.32 -11.11 5.33
N GLN A 154 15.95 -11.93 6.31
CA GLN A 154 15.25 -13.20 6.08
C GLN A 154 13.73 -12.99 6.06
N ILE A 155 13.02 -13.87 5.36
CA ILE A 155 11.56 -13.86 5.35
C ILE A 155 11.07 -14.08 6.78
N MET A 156 10.22 -13.18 7.25
CA MET A 156 9.58 -13.30 8.56
C MET A 156 8.60 -14.45 8.54
N SER A 157 8.40 -15.08 9.69
CA SER A 157 7.30 -16.00 9.96
C SER A 157 6.56 -15.56 11.21
N LEU A 158 5.26 -15.82 11.23
CA LEU A 158 4.48 -15.58 12.44
C LEU A 158 4.94 -16.55 13.53
N PRO A 159 5.28 -16.08 14.73
CA PRO A 159 5.54 -16.96 15.86
C PRO A 159 4.33 -17.86 16.13
N GLU A 160 4.56 -19.12 16.49
CA GLU A 160 3.47 -20.08 16.75
C GLU A 160 2.53 -19.62 17.89
N ASP A 161 3.02 -18.80 18.79
CA ASP A 161 2.28 -18.22 19.90
C ASP A 161 1.63 -16.85 19.62
N CYS A 162 1.71 -16.37 18.36
CA CYS A 162 1.14 -15.06 17.98
C CYS A 162 -0.37 -14.96 18.25
N ALA A 163 -1.10 -16.07 18.17
CA ALA A 163 -2.52 -16.09 18.47
C ALA A 163 -2.82 -15.84 19.98
N ALA A 164 -1.82 -16.05 20.85
CA ALA A 164 -1.92 -15.86 22.28
C ALA A 164 -1.37 -14.48 22.74
N ARG A 165 -0.74 -13.73 21.85
CA ARG A 165 -0.12 -12.44 22.15
C ARG A 165 -0.74 -11.35 21.28
N GLU A 166 -1.26 -10.32 21.92
CA GLU A 166 -1.54 -9.06 21.24
C GLU A 166 -0.19 -8.41 20.91
N GLY A 167 0.21 -8.46 19.65
CA GLY A 167 1.46 -7.90 19.16
C GLY A 167 1.22 -6.99 17.98
N VAL A 168 2.07 -5.99 17.82
CA VAL A 168 2.08 -5.08 16.68
C VAL A 168 3.46 -5.18 16.03
N PHE A 169 3.48 -5.42 14.73
CA PHE A 169 4.69 -5.32 13.93
C PHE A 169 4.82 -3.89 13.43
N ILE A 170 5.96 -3.29 13.66
CA ILE A 170 6.24 -1.93 13.21
C ILE A 170 7.39 -1.94 12.20
N THR A 171 7.35 -0.99 11.27
CA THR A 171 8.47 -0.78 10.33
C THR A 171 9.67 -0.19 11.08
N GLU A 172 10.88 -0.42 10.58
CA GLU A 172 12.11 0.17 11.14
C GLU A 172 11.99 1.69 11.25
N ARG A 173 11.47 2.34 10.22
CA ARG A 173 11.24 3.79 10.21
C ARG A 173 10.27 4.28 11.30
N MET A 174 9.39 3.43 11.78
CA MET A 174 8.44 3.79 12.85
C MET A 174 9.04 3.51 14.24
N ALA A 175 10.12 2.74 14.28
CA ALA A 175 10.85 2.41 15.51
C ALA A 175 11.94 3.45 15.85
N GLU A 176 12.34 4.30 14.89
CA GLU A 176 13.27 5.44 15.06
C GLU A 176 12.53 6.69 15.59
#